data_9b41016b7851f034c635f1a64563b3e8
#
_entry.id   9b41016b7851f034c635f1a64563b3e8
#
_cell.length_a   1.000
_cell.length_b   1.000
_cell.length_c   1.000
_cell.angle_alpha   90.00
_cell.angle_beta   90.00
_cell.angle_gamma   90.00
#
_symmetry.space_group_name_H-M   'P 1'
#
loop_
_entity.id
_entity.type
_entity.pdbx_description
1 polymer ?
#
loop_
_entity_poly.entity_id
_entity_poly.type
_entity_poly.pdbx_seq_one_letter_code
_entity_poly.pdbx_strand_id
1 'polypeptide(L)'
;MMKNYRVNGRDQYQIDFRPQPNGTIKLFALEHPADSHGAAVSENHLYSTGEVCVAAGHEPRSMDRAKAVAVHWMEGFSEYVRTGEFPKGGRRVSV
;
A
#
# COMPACT_ATOMS: atom_id res chain seq x y z
N MET A 1 3.63 -7.70 12.30
CA MET A 1 2.96 -8.90 11.80
C MET A 1 3.01 -8.90 10.29
N MET A 2 3.58 -9.94 9.73
CA MET A 2 3.73 -10.02 8.27
C MET A 2 2.65 -10.90 7.67
N LYS A 3 2.18 -10.53 6.49
CA LYS A 3 1.16 -11.26 5.79
C LYS A 3 1.46 -11.27 4.30
N ASN A 4 1.28 -12.44 3.68
CA ASN A 4 1.50 -12.59 2.26
C ASN A 4 0.19 -12.49 1.50
N TYR A 5 0.25 -11.82 0.35
CA TYR A 5 -0.91 -11.62 -0.51
C TYR A 5 -0.55 -11.90 -1.95
N ARG A 6 -1.57 -12.22 -2.74
CA ARG A 6 -1.42 -12.34 -4.19
C ARG A 6 -2.58 -11.60 -4.83
N VAL A 7 -2.24 -10.62 -5.69
CA VAL A 7 -3.24 -9.82 -6.37
C VAL A 7 -3.38 -10.32 -7.80
N ASN A 8 -4.63 -10.49 -8.24
CA ASN A 8 -4.95 -10.95 -9.60
C ASN A 8 -4.31 -12.30 -9.93
N GLY A 9 -4.04 -13.10 -8.92
CA GLY A 9 -3.46 -14.43 -9.10
C GLY A 9 -2.00 -14.44 -9.53
N ARG A 10 -1.30 -13.29 -9.53
CA ARG A 10 0.09 -13.27 -10.01
C ARG A 10 1.02 -12.31 -9.28
N ASP A 11 0.52 -11.18 -8.77
CA ASP A 11 1.39 -10.19 -8.13
C ASP A 11 1.54 -10.53 -6.67
N GLN A 12 2.76 -10.85 -6.26
CA GLN A 12 3.08 -11.26 -4.90
C GLN A 12 3.43 -10.06 -4.05
N TYR A 13 2.85 -10.02 -2.84
CA TYR A 13 3.14 -8.96 -1.87
C TYR A 13 3.39 -9.58 -0.51
N GLN A 14 4.29 -8.95 0.25
CA GLN A 14 4.43 -9.23 1.67
C GLN A 14 4.32 -7.91 2.40
N ILE A 15 3.32 -7.79 3.26
CA ILE A 15 3.05 -6.56 4.01
C ILE A 15 3.35 -6.80 5.49
N ASP A 16 4.15 -5.91 6.06
CA ASP A 16 4.43 -5.92 7.49
C ASP A 16 3.61 -4.82 8.17
N PHE A 17 2.74 -5.23 9.09
CA PHE A 17 1.90 -4.31 9.84
C PHE A 17 2.59 -4.01 11.15
N ARG A 18 2.95 -2.74 11.37
CA ARG A 18 3.75 -2.32 12.54
C ARG A 18 2.97 -1.33 13.41
N PRO A 19 2.34 -1.81 14.49
CA PRO A 19 1.65 -0.91 15.43
C PRO A 19 2.62 0.10 16.02
N GLN A 20 2.14 1.33 16.16
CA GLN A 20 2.93 2.44 16.67
C GLN A 20 2.45 2.84 18.05
N PRO A 21 3.32 3.49 18.86
CA PRO A 21 2.92 3.92 20.21
C PRO A 21 1.72 4.84 20.23
N ASN A 22 1.48 5.60 19.15
CA ASN A 22 0.35 6.53 19.09
C ASN A 22 -0.96 5.86 18.69
N GLY A 23 -0.99 4.54 18.56
CA GLY A 23 -2.21 3.80 18.24
C GLY A 23 -2.46 3.61 16.75
N THR A 24 -1.61 4.17 15.89
CA THR A 24 -1.73 3.94 14.46
C THR A 24 -0.94 2.69 14.07
N ILE A 25 -1.16 2.22 12.84
CA ILE A 25 -0.44 1.06 12.31
C ILE A 25 0.21 1.50 11.00
N LYS A 26 1.52 1.33 10.90
CA LYS A 26 2.25 1.56 9.66
C LYS A 26 2.30 0.29 8.85
N LEU A 27 2.27 0.45 7.53
CA LEU A 27 2.32 -0.68 6.60
C LEU A 27 3.61 -0.59 5.80
N PHE A 28 4.35 -1.69 5.76
CA PHE A 28 5.58 -1.76 4.96
C PHE A 28 5.43 -2.88 3.94
N ALA A 29 5.62 -2.54 2.68
CA ALA A 29 5.63 -3.53 1.60
C ALA A 29 7.05 -4.09 1.48
N LEU A 30 7.27 -5.24 2.11
CA LEU A 30 8.57 -5.88 2.09
C LEU A 30 8.82 -6.58 0.78
N GLU A 31 7.76 -7.00 0.11
CA GLU A 31 7.81 -7.60 -1.20
C GLU A 31 6.66 -7.03 -2.03
N HIS A 32 6.94 -6.66 -3.26
CA HIS A 32 5.96 -6.11 -4.19
C HIS A 32 6.51 -6.23 -5.61
N PRO A 33 5.65 -6.11 -6.64
CA PRO A 33 6.15 -6.08 -8.01
C PRO A 33 7.12 -4.92 -8.23
N ALA A 34 8.07 -5.12 -9.13
CA ALA A 34 9.05 -4.09 -9.43
C ALA A 34 8.36 -2.87 -10.03
N ASP A 35 8.78 -1.68 -9.59
CA ASP A 35 8.29 -0.42 -10.14
C ASP A 35 9.21 -0.02 -11.29
N SER A 36 8.76 -0.28 -12.52
CA SER A 36 9.54 0.06 -13.71
C SER A 36 9.26 1.48 -14.19
N HIS A 37 8.33 2.19 -13.57
CA HIS A 37 7.95 3.54 -14.01
C HIS A 37 8.69 4.64 -13.24
N GLY A 38 9.09 4.36 -12.00
CA GLY A 38 9.85 5.30 -11.20
C GLY A 38 9.10 6.56 -10.82
N ALA A 39 7.79 6.45 -10.65
CA ALA A 39 6.98 7.60 -10.30
C ALA A 39 7.27 8.09 -8.88
N ALA A 40 6.90 9.35 -8.62
CA ALA A 40 7.06 9.93 -7.30
C ALA A 40 6.11 9.27 -6.30
N VAL A 41 6.39 9.44 -4.99
CA VAL A 41 5.57 8.89 -3.92
C VAL A 41 4.13 9.37 -4.02
N SER A 42 3.91 10.60 -4.48
CA SER A 42 2.56 11.12 -4.65
C SER A 42 1.77 10.35 -5.71
N GLU A 43 2.45 9.58 -6.56
CA GLU A 43 1.82 8.80 -7.61
C GLU A 43 1.66 7.33 -7.22
N ASN A 44 2.74 6.70 -6.74
CA ASN A 44 2.71 5.27 -6.45
C ASN A 44 2.43 4.95 -4.97
N HIS A 45 2.45 5.97 -4.11
CA HIS A 45 2.15 5.85 -2.68
C HIS A 45 3.07 4.86 -1.96
N LEU A 46 4.33 4.81 -2.38
CA LEU A 46 5.32 3.93 -1.77
C LEU A 46 6.61 4.72 -1.55
N TYR A 47 7.03 4.82 -0.28
CA TYR A 47 8.30 5.45 0.06
C TYR A 47 9.45 4.51 -0.27
N SER A 48 10.64 5.09 -0.46
CA SER A 48 11.84 4.29 -0.74
C SER A 48 12.19 3.34 0.38
N THR A 49 11.68 3.59 1.59
CA THR A 49 11.88 2.71 2.73
C THR A 49 11.00 1.47 2.69
N GLY A 50 10.05 1.42 1.77
CA GLY A 50 9.05 0.37 1.70
C GLY A 50 7.76 0.70 2.43
N GLU A 51 7.70 1.82 3.12
CA GLU A 51 6.49 2.22 3.82
C GLU A 51 5.44 2.69 2.80
N VAL A 52 4.21 2.19 2.98
CA VAL A 52 3.08 2.64 2.16
C VAL A 52 2.66 4.04 2.63
N CYS A 53 2.57 4.98 1.69
CA CYS A 53 2.19 6.35 2.00
C CYS A 53 0.67 6.43 2.18
N VAL A 54 0.24 6.74 3.40
CA VAL A 54 -1.17 6.93 3.72
C VAL A 54 -1.39 8.41 3.98
N ALA A 55 -2.50 8.95 3.45
CA ALA A 55 -2.81 10.36 3.61
C ALA A 55 -2.90 10.75 5.08
N ALA A 56 -2.41 11.94 5.39
CA ALA A 56 -2.45 12.46 6.77
C ALA A 56 -3.89 12.46 7.28
N GLY A 57 -4.08 11.99 8.51
CA GLY A 57 -5.40 11.89 9.11
C GLY A 57 -6.15 10.61 8.75
N HIS A 58 -5.60 9.80 7.86
CA HIS A 58 -6.22 8.55 7.43
C HIS A 58 -5.43 7.32 7.86
N GLU A 59 -4.46 7.50 8.74
CA GLU A 59 -3.67 6.36 9.24
C GLU A 59 -4.58 5.37 9.94
N PRO A 60 -4.44 4.07 9.63
CA PRO A 60 -5.29 3.08 10.25
C PRO A 60 -5.00 2.95 11.75
N ARG A 61 -6.07 2.79 12.55
CA ARG A 61 -5.95 2.68 13.99
C ARG A 61 -6.47 1.33 14.48
N SER A 62 -6.76 0.43 13.57
CA SER A 62 -7.12 -0.95 13.90
C SER A 62 -6.52 -1.87 12.85
N MET A 63 -6.36 -3.14 13.20
CA MET A 63 -5.80 -4.10 12.25
C MET A 63 -6.75 -4.32 11.07
N ASP A 64 -8.05 -4.34 11.31
CA ASP A 64 -9.02 -4.48 10.22
C ASP A 64 -8.88 -3.35 9.22
N ARG A 65 -8.75 -2.12 9.71
CA ARG A 65 -8.59 -0.96 8.84
C ARG A 65 -7.24 -1.02 8.11
N ALA A 66 -6.18 -1.43 8.81
CA ALA A 66 -4.86 -1.54 8.19
C ALA A 66 -4.87 -2.56 7.06
N LYS A 67 -5.55 -3.69 7.25
CA LYS A 67 -5.66 -4.70 6.20
C LYS A 67 -6.45 -4.17 5.01
N ALA A 68 -7.52 -3.41 5.25
CA ALA A 68 -8.30 -2.81 4.17
C ALA A 68 -7.46 -1.83 3.37
N VAL A 69 -6.67 -1.00 4.05
CA VAL A 69 -5.78 -0.06 3.38
C VAL A 69 -4.73 -0.81 2.56
N ALA A 70 -4.17 -1.90 3.11
CA ALA A 70 -3.16 -2.69 2.41
C ALA A 70 -3.73 -3.27 1.11
N VAL A 71 -4.91 -3.86 1.18
CA VAL A 71 -5.53 -4.45 -0.02
C VAL A 71 -5.78 -3.37 -1.07
N HIS A 72 -6.28 -2.24 -0.63
CA HIS A 72 -6.55 -1.12 -1.51
C HIS A 72 -5.29 -0.64 -2.21
N TRP A 73 -4.20 -0.47 -1.45
CA TRP A 73 -2.93 -0.05 -2.03
C TRP A 73 -2.39 -1.10 -2.99
N MET A 74 -2.44 -2.39 -2.60
CA MET A 74 -1.89 -3.44 -3.45
C MET A 74 -2.60 -3.51 -4.79
N GLU A 75 -3.94 -3.40 -4.78
CA GLU A 75 -4.71 -3.41 -6.03
C GLU A 75 -4.34 -2.22 -6.90
N GLY A 76 -4.20 -1.04 -6.28
CA GLY A 76 -3.79 0.15 -7.01
C GLY A 76 -2.37 0.05 -7.55
N PHE A 77 -1.45 -0.47 -6.73
CA PHE A 77 -0.05 -0.60 -7.15
C PHE A 77 0.09 -1.61 -8.29
N SER A 78 -0.66 -2.71 -8.24
CA SER A 78 -0.65 -3.69 -9.33
C SER A 78 -1.12 -3.07 -10.63
N GLU A 79 -2.14 -2.22 -10.59
CA GLU A 79 -2.58 -1.51 -11.78
C GLU A 79 -1.53 -0.50 -12.24
N TYR A 80 -0.95 0.24 -11.31
CA TYR A 80 0.12 1.20 -11.63
C TYR A 80 1.30 0.52 -12.33
N VAL A 81 1.70 -0.65 -11.87
CA VAL A 81 2.82 -1.39 -12.48
C VAL A 81 2.49 -1.75 -13.93
N ARG A 82 1.24 -2.08 -14.23
CA ARG A 82 0.83 -2.44 -15.59
C ARG A 82 0.64 -1.23 -16.49
N THR A 83 0.08 -0.14 -15.97
CA THR A 83 -0.38 0.97 -16.81
C THR A 83 0.45 2.24 -16.67
N GLY A 84 1.25 2.35 -15.61
CA GLY A 84 1.99 3.56 -15.29
C GLY A 84 1.19 4.55 -14.48
N GLU A 85 -0.07 4.26 -14.16
CA GLU A 85 -0.93 5.17 -13.41
C GLU A 85 -1.59 4.47 -12.24
N PHE A 86 -1.48 5.07 -11.07
CA PHE A 86 -2.21 4.62 -9.89
C PHE A 86 -3.66 5.07 -10.04
N PRO A 87 -4.64 4.19 -9.76
CA PRO A 87 -6.05 4.57 -9.95
C PRO A 87 -6.42 5.79 -9.12
N LYS A 88 -7.12 6.72 -9.75
CA LYS A 88 -7.56 7.95 -9.08
C LYS A 88 -8.97 7.76 -8.58
N GLY A 89 -9.15 6.83 -7.67
CA GLY A 89 -10.45 6.55 -7.12
C GLY A 89 -10.79 7.49 -6.00
N GLY A 90 -11.16 8.71 -6.29
CA GLY A 90 -11.46 9.70 -5.25
C GLY A 90 -12.50 9.26 -4.26
N ARG A 91 -13.34 8.32 -4.63
CA ARG A 91 -14.35 7.74 -3.75
C ARG A 91 -13.82 6.64 -2.87
N ARG A 92 -12.57 6.30 -3.01
CA ARG A 92 -11.96 5.20 -2.28
C ARG A 92 -11.23 5.71 -1.07
N VAL A 93 -10.78 4.76 -0.26
CA VAL A 93 -9.92 5.09 0.85
C VAL A 93 -8.64 5.68 0.31
N SER A 94 -8.21 6.78 0.90
CA SER A 94 -6.95 7.40 0.52
C SER A 94 -5.79 6.52 0.93
N VAL A 95 -4.83 6.46 0.08
CA VAL A 95 -3.63 5.68 0.32
C VAL A 95 -2.45 6.63 0.20
#